data_12ade82bfae67f7d5a4b8cb801a8d243
#
_entry.id   12ade82bfae67f7d5a4b8cb801a8d243
#
_cell.length_a   1.000
_cell.length_b   1.000
_cell.length_c   1.000
_cell.angle_alpha   90.00
_cell.angle_beta   90.00
_cell.angle_gamma   90.00
#
_symmetry.space_group_name_H-M   'P 1'
#
loop_
_entity.id
_entity.type
_entity.pdbx_description
1 polymer ?
#
loop_
_entity_poly.entity_id
_entity_poly.type
_entity_poly.pdbx_seq_one_letter_code
_entity_poly.pdbx_strand_id
1 'polypeptide(L)'
;MPDDALYVYGIVKLGFDLDWREAGIEGKNVYTISECGFSALVHDCEEKPYMSEDPNKIKELIIAHNKILDRAINHFDGVIPLHFNTIIKKGGNSSQYNLKKWLNNNKERLEKTWDKIKGRGEYGIRIYYDKEKLIEEVSNSEEIKDIETNREGKGAGLSYLLQSKAKTKINEIGWDKVNGFKKKFYDDIKKVTANLKITPSRIFIDEEKDLLVNLSVLADNQQINKIKGFLEQKIGNGFSFQLAGPFAPYSFVENETA
;
A
#
# COMPACT_ATOMS: atom_id res chain seq x y z
N MET A 1 22.55 10.01 -31.42
CA MET A 1 22.27 8.62 -31.14
C MET A 1 21.30 8.62 -29.95
N PRO A 2 20.04 8.29 -30.19
CA PRO A 2 19.01 8.70 -29.21
C PRO A 2 18.80 7.77 -28.05
N ASP A 3 19.09 6.50 -28.06
CA ASP A 3 18.64 5.57 -27.02
C ASP A 3 19.81 4.73 -26.49
N ASP A 4 20.71 5.37 -25.73
CA ASP A 4 21.92 4.73 -25.17
C ASP A 4 21.70 4.17 -23.74
N ALA A 5 20.48 4.30 -23.18
CA ALA A 5 20.12 3.83 -21.84
C ALA A 5 18.87 2.97 -21.87
N LEU A 6 18.65 2.22 -20.79
CA LEU A 6 17.49 1.39 -20.56
C LEU A 6 16.72 1.89 -19.35
N TYR A 7 15.46 2.25 -19.53
CA TYR A 7 14.53 2.44 -18.43
C TYR A 7 14.06 1.09 -17.95
N VAL A 8 14.08 0.85 -16.63
CA VAL A 8 13.71 -0.43 -16.03
C VAL A 8 12.47 -0.26 -15.15
N TYR A 9 11.40 -0.98 -15.47
CA TYR A 9 10.15 -0.98 -14.70
C TYR A 9 10.20 -1.90 -13.49
N GLY A 10 10.70 -3.11 -13.69
CA GLY A 10 10.75 -4.15 -12.68
C GLY A 10 11.37 -5.42 -13.20
N ILE A 11 11.51 -6.41 -12.33
CA ILE A 11 12.13 -7.70 -12.63
C ILE A 11 11.09 -8.81 -12.48
N VAL A 12 11.07 -9.74 -13.44
CA VAL A 12 10.21 -10.93 -13.45
C VAL A 12 11.06 -12.19 -13.55
N LYS A 13 10.51 -13.34 -13.20
CA LYS A 13 11.20 -14.64 -13.31
C LYS A 13 10.77 -15.33 -14.61
N LEU A 14 11.38 -14.94 -15.72
CA LEU A 14 11.07 -15.48 -17.05
C LEU A 14 12.26 -16.27 -17.65
N GLY A 15 13.49 -15.74 -17.54
CA GLY A 15 14.71 -16.40 -17.97
C GLY A 15 15.00 -16.39 -19.46
N PHE A 16 14.19 -15.72 -20.28
CA PHE A 16 14.43 -15.52 -21.72
C PHE A 16 13.95 -14.14 -22.16
N ASP A 17 14.47 -13.66 -23.27
CA ASP A 17 14.10 -12.37 -23.83
C ASP A 17 12.75 -12.49 -24.56
N LEU A 18 11.87 -11.53 -24.31
CA LEU A 18 10.50 -11.45 -24.83
C LEU A 18 10.20 -10.05 -25.35
N ASP A 19 9.74 -9.93 -26.59
CA ASP A 19 9.10 -8.73 -27.08
C ASP A 19 7.65 -8.69 -26.58
N TRP A 20 7.45 -8.08 -25.42
CA TRP A 20 6.15 -8.09 -24.74
C TRP A 20 5.14 -7.15 -25.40
N ARG A 21 5.63 -6.16 -26.17
CA ARG A 21 4.83 -5.21 -26.96
C ARG A 21 3.82 -4.38 -26.19
N GLU A 22 4.04 -4.21 -24.88
CA GLU A 22 3.23 -3.30 -24.10
C GLU A 22 3.70 -1.87 -24.28
N ALA A 23 2.73 -0.94 -24.33
CA ALA A 23 3.03 0.48 -24.41
C ALA A 23 3.40 1.04 -23.04
N GLY A 24 4.67 1.36 -22.84
CA GLY A 24 5.22 1.95 -21.63
C GLY A 24 5.10 3.47 -21.59
N ILE A 25 6.03 4.10 -20.87
CA ILE A 25 6.14 5.57 -20.78
C ILE A 25 6.28 6.14 -22.18
N GLU A 26 5.51 7.20 -22.47
CA GLU A 26 5.46 7.88 -23.79
C GLU A 26 5.20 6.95 -24.99
N GLY A 27 4.52 5.81 -24.74
CA GLY A 27 4.20 4.83 -25.79
C GLY A 27 5.39 3.99 -26.24
N LYS A 28 6.52 4.05 -25.55
CA LYS A 28 7.71 3.24 -25.86
C LYS A 28 7.38 1.75 -25.72
N ASN A 29 7.89 0.92 -26.65
CA ASN A 29 7.69 -0.53 -26.62
C ASN A 29 8.46 -1.16 -25.48
N VAL A 30 7.78 -1.96 -24.63
CA VAL A 30 8.39 -2.67 -23.51
C VAL A 30 8.74 -4.10 -23.92
N TYR A 31 9.97 -4.49 -23.61
CA TYR A 31 10.51 -5.81 -23.85
C TYR A 31 11.32 -6.30 -22.64
N THR A 32 11.82 -7.53 -22.67
CA THR A 32 12.62 -8.06 -21.59
C THR A 32 14.07 -8.27 -22.00
N ILE A 33 14.99 -8.07 -21.04
CA ILE A 33 16.39 -8.47 -21.12
C ILE A 33 16.67 -9.45 -19.99
N SER A 34 17.13 -10.63 -20.34
CA SER A 34 17.26 -11.76 -19.40
C SER A 34 18.70 -12.08 -19.04
N GLU A 35 18.90 -12.46 -17.78
CA GLU A 35 20.15 -12.96 -17.27
C GLU A 35 19.88 -13.80 -16.00
N CYS A 36 20.61 -14.89 -15.80
CA CYS A 36 20.58 -15.76 -14.62
C CYS A 36 19.19 -16.25 -14.14
N GLY A 37 18.21 -16.38 -15.06
CA GLY A 37 16.84 -16.85 -14.78
C GLY A 37 15.85 -15.74 -14.43
N PHE A 38 16.27 -14.46 -14.43
CA PHE A 38 15.43 -13.28 -14.29
C PHE A 38 15.42 -12.46 -15.59
N SER A 39 14.38 -11.69 -15.76
CA SER A 39 14.22 -10.78 -16.89
C SER A 39 13.79 -9.40 -16.39
N ALA A 40 14.51 -8.38 -16.82
CA ALA A 40 14.13 -6.99 -16.57
C ALA A 40 13.13 -6.51 -17.63
N LEU A 41 12.04 -5.90 -17.22
CA LEU A 41 11.08 -5.20 -18.10
C LEU A 41 11.63 -3.82 -18.43
N VAL A 42 11.96 -3.59 -19.71
CA VAL A 42 12.69 -2.40 -20.12
C VAL A 42 12.10 -1.73 -21.36
N HIS A 43 12.45 -0.46 -21.59
CA HIS A 43 12.39 0.19 -22.88
C HIS A 43 13.64 1.05 -23.10
N ASP A 44 13.97 1.33 -24.36
CA ASP A 44 15.10 2.20 -24.73
C ASP A 44 14.79 3.66 -24.43
N CYS A 45 15.71 4.37 -23.78
CA CYS A 45 15.54 5.77 -23.39
C CYS A 45 16.86 6.56 -23.48
N GLU A 46 16.75 7.86 -23.29
CA GLU A 46 17.91 8.72 -23.09
C GLU A 46 18.50 8.54 -21.68
N GLU A 47 19.77 8.87 -21.46
CA GLU A 47 20.45 8.78 -20.16
C GLU A 47 20.00 9.85 -19.15
N LYS A 48 18.77 10.30 -19.20
CA LYS A 48 18.21 11.33 -18.32
C LYS A 48 16.87 10.89 -17.73
N PRO A 49 16.57 11.30 -16.48
CA PRO A 49 15.28 10.99 -15.87
C PRO A 49 14.13 11.68 -16.60
N TYR A 50 12.97 11.04 -16.58
CA TYR A 50 11.71 11.65 -17.00
C TYR A 50 11.30 12.73 -15.99
N MET A 51 11.31 13.98 -16.40
CA MET A 51 11.01 15.15 -15.58
C MET A 51 10.05 16.08 -16.31
N SER A 52 9.24 16.81 -15.55
CA SER A 52 8.40 17.89 -16.06
C SER A 52 8.14 18.90 -14.95
N GLU A 53 8.00 20.17 -15.29
CA GLU A 53 7.51 21.20 -14.38
C GLU A 53 6.00 21.12 -14.17
N ASP A 54 5.26 20.47 -15.08
CA ASP A 54 3.83 20.21 -14.96
C ASP A 54 3.57 18.97 -14.08
N PRO A 55 2.94 19.13 -12.90
CA PRO A 55 2.60 18.02 -12.01
C PRO A 55 1.69 16.97 -12.65
N ASN A 56 0.82 17.37 -13.58
CA ASN A 56 -0.07 16.44 -14.28
C ASN A 56 0.73 15.52 -15.21
N LYS A 57 1.72 16.08 -15.89
CA LYS A 57 2.61 15.29 -16.76
C LYS A 57 3.41 14.27 -15.95
N ILE A 58 3.97 14.66 -14.81
CA ILE A 58 4.66 13.73 -13.90
C ILE A 58 3.72 12.62 -13.43
N LYS A 59 2.48 12.97 -13.07
CA LYS A 59 1.46 11.98 -12.67
C LYS A 59 1.16 10.99 -13.80
N GLU A 60 1.02 11.46 -15.05
CA GLU A 60 0.82 10.60 -16.21
C GLU A 60 1.98 9.62 -16.41
N LEU A 61 3.23 10.07 -16.29
CA LEU A 61 4.43 9.24 -16.42
C LEU A 61 4.48 8.15 -15.33
N ILE A 62 4.19 8.51 -14.08
CA ILE A 62 4.12 7.57 -12.96
C ILE A 62 3.00 6.55 -13.16
N ILE A 63 1.83 6.99 -13.66
CA ILE A 63 0.71 6.09 -13.97
C ILE A 63 1.11 5.12 -15.10
N ALA A 64 1.79 5.60 -16.15
CA ALA A 64 2.27 4.74 -17.23
C ALA A 64 3.27 3.69 -16.74
N HIS A 65 4.20 4.08 -15.85
CA HIS A 65 5.12 3.15 -15.19
C HIS A 65 4.36 2.06 -14.41
N ASN A 66 3.43 2.46 -13.55
CA ASN A 66 2.67 1.52 -12.71
C ASN A 66 1.76 0.60 -13.54
N LYS A 67 1.18 1.06 -14.65
CA LYS A 67 0.41 0.22 -15.57
C LYS A 67 1.20 -0.97 -16.12
N ILE A 68 2.49 -0.79 -16.41
CA ILE A 68 3.36 -1.89 -16.84
C ILE A 68 3.52 -2.92 -15.72
N LEU A 69 3.73 -2.46 -14.49
CA LEU A 69 3.86 -3.34 -13.32
C LEU A 69 2.55 -4.09 -13.00
N ASP A 70 1.40 -3.42 -13.08
CA ASP A 70 0.08 -4.03 -12.86
C ASP A 70 -0.21 -5.13 -13.90
N ARG A 71 0.18 -4.91 -15.16
CA ARG A 71 0.09 -5.94 -16.20
C ARG A 71 1.06 -7.10 -15.95
N ALA A 72 2.28 -6.78 -15.51
CA ALA A 72 3.31 -7.77 -15.23
C ALA A 72 2.92 -8.74 -14.12
N ILE A 73 2.26 -8.27 -13.04
CA ILE A 73 1.76 -9.13 -11.95
C ILE A 73 0.86 -10.24 -12.52
N ASN A 74 -0.08 -9.87 -13.40
CA ASN A 74 -1.05 -10.81 -13.95
C ASN A 74 -0.45 -11.73 -15.02
N HIS A 75 0.61 -11.28 -15.73
CA HIS A 75 1.21 -12.01 -16.84
C HIS A 75 2.34 -12.94 -16.42
N PHE A 76 3.14 -12.57 -15.41
CA PHE A 76 4.35 -13.27 -15.01
C PHE A 76 4.31 -13.87 -13.61
N ASP A 77 3.12 -14.00 -13.00
CA ASP A 77 2.93 -14.52 -11.63
C ASP A 77 3.63 -13.69 -10.54
N GLY A 78 3.93 -12.43 -10.83
CA GLY A 78 4.57 -11.48 -9.93
C GLY A 78 5.54 -10.55 -10.64
N VAL A 79 5.93 -9.50 -9.95
CA VAL A 79 6.97 -8.57 -10.38
C VAL A 79 7.70 -7.99 -9.18
N ILE A 80 9.01 -7.91 -9.23
CA ILE A 80 9.82 -7.12 -8.29
C ILE A 80 9.85 -5.70 -8.85
N PRO A 81 9.09 -4.73 -8.30
CA PRO A 81 9.01 -3.38 -8.84
C PRO A 81 10.31 -2.62 -8.59
N LEU A 82 10.71 -1.82 -9.56
CA LEU A 82 11.75 -0.82 -9.39
C LEU A 82 11.13 0.58 -9.31
N HIS A 83 11.86 1.52 -8.72
CA HIS A 83 11.37 2.89 -8.58
C HIS A 83 11.23 3.60 -9.93
N PHE A 84 10.27 4.51 -10.03
CA PHE A 84 10.16 5.41 -11.16
C PHE A 84 11.50 6.13 -11.41
N ASN A 85 11.91 6.25 -12.68
CA ASN A 85 13.22 6.76 -13.09
C ASN A 85 14.43 5.86 -12.76
N THR A 86 14.24 4.54 -12.65
CA THR A 86 15.35 3.61 -12.66
C THR A 86 15.90 3.48 -14.09
N ILE A 87 17.09 4.00 -14.34
CA ILE A 87 17.72 4.07 -15.68
C ILE A 87 19.13 3.47 -15.62
N ILE A 88 19.36 2.46 -16.45
CA ILE A 88 20.69 1.85 -16.64
C ILE A 88 21.39 2.55 -17.79
N LYS A 89 22.46 3.25 -17.47
CA LYS A 89 23.27 4.02 -18.43
C LYS A 89 24.31 3.15 -19.11
N LYS A 90 24.77 3.61 -20.28
CA LYS A 90 25.81 2.96 -21.06
C LYS A 90 27.17 2.96 -20.33
N GLY A 91 27.67 4.13 -19.94
CA GLY A 91 29.00 4.22 -19.37
C GLY A 91 30.11 3.67 -20.29
N GLY A 92 31.03 2.87 -19.71
CA GLY A 92 32.11 2.22 -20.49
C GLY A 92 31.70 0.95 -21.24
N ASN A 93 30.49 0.40 -20.97
CA ASN A 93 29.91 -0.77 -21.63
C ASN A 93 28.50 -0.43 -22.10
N SER A 94 27.85 -1.30 -22.91
CA SER A 94 26.45 -1.10 -23.28
C SER A 94 25.54 -1.16 -22.06
N SER A 95 24.43 -0.40 -22.09
CA SER A 95 23.40 -0.45 -21.03
C SER A 95 22.87 -1.87 -20.81
N GLN A 96 22.71 -2.65 -21.87
CA GLN A 96 22.33 -4.06 -21.81
C GLN A 96 23.36 -4.90 -21.05
N TYR A 97 24.66 -4.73 -21.31
CA TYR A 97 25.70 -5.42 -20.57
C TYR A 97 25.68 -5.05 -19.07
N ASN A 98 25.53 -3.76 -18.77
CA ASN A 98 25.45 -3.28 -17.40
C ASN A 98 24.24 -3.85 -16.65
N LEU A 99 23.08 -3.91 -17.31
CA LEU A 99 21.88 -4.51 -16.75
C LEU A 99 22.06 -6.01 -16.48
N LYS A 100 22.60 -6.78 -17.44
CA LYS A 100 22.88 -8.21 -17.26
C LYS A 100 23.85 -8.46 -16.10
N LYS A 101 24.90 -7.64 -15.99
CA LYS A 101 25.84 -7.70 -14.88
C LYS A 101 25.17 -7.41 -13.55
N TRP A 102 24.27 -6.41 -13.51
CA TRP A 102 23.49 -6.09 -12.32
C TRP A 102 22.56 -7.23 -11.90
N LEU A 103 21.84 -7.84 -12.83
CA LEU A 103 20.99 -9.00 -12.57
C LEU A 103 21.80 -10.16 -11.97
N ASN A 104 22.96 -10.45 -12.56
CA ASN A 104 23.83 -11.53 -12.10
C ASN A 104 24.39 -11.28 -10.70
N ASN A 105 24.84 -10.05 -10.42
CA ASN A 105 25.34 -9.67 -9.10
C ASN A 105 24.26 -9.68 -8.00
N ASN A 106 23.00 -9.52 -8.36
CA ASN A 106 21.88 -9.49 -7.42
C ASN A 106 21.05 -10.78 -7.40
N LYS A 107 21.47 -11.84 -8.09
CA LYS A 107 20.71 -13.07 -8.27
C LYS A 107 20.15 -13.63 -6.97
N GLU A 108 20.98 -13.83 -5.95
CA GLU A 108 20.54 -14.39 -4.67
C GLU A 108 19.49 -13.52 -3.95
N ARG A 109 19.64 -12.21 -4.04
CA ARG A 109 18.68 -11.26 -3.47
C ARG A 109 17.36 -11.29 -4.24
N LEU A 110 17.42 -11.33 -5.57
CA LEU A 110 16.25 -11.44 -6.44
C LEU A 110 15.49 -12.76 -6.18
N GLU A 111 16.20 -13.88 -5.99
CA GLU A 111 15.57 -15.17 -5.64
C GLU A 111 14.80 -15.08 -4.31
N LYS A 112 15.42 -14.54 -3.26
CA LYS A 112 14.77 -14.36 -1.96
C LYS A 112 13.54 -13.47 -2.05
N THR A 113 13.66 -12.35 -2.78
CA THR A 113 12.55 -11.42 -2.97
C THR A 113 11.42 -12.07 -3.76
N TRP A 114 11.75 -12.77 -4.86
CA TRP A 114 10.79 -13.51 -5.68
C TRP A 114 10.01 -14.55 -4.88
N ASP A 115 10.68 -15.37 -4.09
CA ASP A 115 10.04 -16.40 -3.26
C ASP A 115 9.04 -15.82 -2.27
N LYS A 116 9.27 -14.60 -1.84
CA LYS A 116 8.34 -13.86 -0.97
C LYS A 116 7.10 -13.36 -1.71
N ILE A 117 7.25 -12.88 -2.96
CA ILE A 117 6.18 -12.15 -3.67
C ILE A 117 5.46 -12.98 -4.74
N LYS A 118 6.02 -14.08 -5.22
CA LYS A 118 5.41 -14.90 -6.29
C LYS A 118 3.98 -15.31 -5.94
N GLY A 119 3.05 -15.20 -6.88
CA GLY A 119 1.63 -15.50 -6.69
C GLY A 119 0.89 -14.54 -5.75
N ARG A 120 1.49 -13.40 -5.39
CA ARG A 120 0.93 -12.43 -4.44
C ARG A 120 0.97 -11.03 -5.01
N GLY A 121 -0.02 -10.22 -4.60
CA GLY A 121 -0.05 -8.78 -4.85
C GLY A 121 -0.06 -7.99 -3.54
N GLU A 122 0.30 -6.73 -3.61
CA GLU A 122 0.10 -5.79 -2.52
C GLU A 122 -1.32 -5.24 -2.57
N TYR A 123 -1.99 -5.24 -1.42
CA TYR A 123 -3.32 -4.67 -1.26
C TYR A 123 -3.30 -3.61 -0.17
N GLY A 124 -3.91 -2.45 -0.46
CA GLY A 124 -4.18 -1.41 0.52
C GLY A 124 -5.52 -1.66 1.21
N ILE A 125 -5.52 -1.66 2.55
CA ILE A 125 -6.71 -1.83 3.37
C ILE A 125 -6.86 -0.59 4.24
N ARG A 126 -7.96 0.14 4.08
CA ARG A 126 -8.34 1.24 4.95
C ARG A 126 -9.63 0.89 5.65
N ILE A 127 -9.65 1.01 6.97
CA ILE A 127 -10.83 0.77 7.80
C ILE A 127 -11.18 2.07 8.49
N TYR A 128 -12.42 2.46 8.40
CA TYR A 128 -12.98 3.68 8.98
C TYR A 128 -14.01 3.30 10.04
N TYR A 129 -14.20 4.16 11.02
CA TYR A 129 -15.27 4.02 11.99
C TYR A 129 -16.15 5.28 12.03
N ASP A 130 -17.41 5.08 12.42
CA ASP A 130 -18.39 6.12 12.63
C ASP A 130 -18.18 6.71 14.03
N LYS A 131 -17.61 7.90 14.08
CA LYS A 131 -17.27 8.58 15.33
C LYS A 131 -18.51 8.97 16.12
N GLU A 132 -19.59 9.39 15.43
CA GLU A 132 -20.81 9.84 16.08
C GLU A 132 -21.49 8.66 16.80
N LYS A 133 -21.61 7.51 16.12
CA LYS A 133 -22.11 6.28 16.73
C LYS A 133 -21.27 5.82 17.93
N LEU A 134 -19.95 5.93 17.83
CA LEU A 134 -19.07 5.58 18.94
C LEU A 134 -19.30 6.50 20.13
N ILE A 135 -19.41 7.81 19.92
CA ILE A 135 -19.70 8.78 20.98
C ILE A 135 -21.07 8.51 21.59
N GLU A 136 -22.10 8.25 20.79
CA GLU A 136 -23.43 7.90 21.25
C GLU A 136 -23.40 6.63 22.12
N GLU A 137 -22.74 5.57 21.67
CA GLU A 137 -22.59 4.31 22.42
C GLU A 137 -21.90 4.54 23.75
N VAL A 138 -20.79 5.31 23.77
CA VAL A 138 -20.04 5.61 24.97
C VAL A 138 -20.86 6.50 25.91
N SER A 139 -21.57 7.49 25.40
CA SER A 139 -22.42 8.38 26.20
C SER A 139 -23.58 7.64 26.88
N ASN A 140 -24.07 6.57 26.26
CA ASN A 140 -25.10 5.70 26.81
C ASN A 140 -24.59 4.62 27.79
N SER A 141 -23.27 4.56 28.05
CA SER A 141 -22.70 3.61 29.01
C SER A 141 -23.12 3.92 30.45
N GLU A 142 -23.19 2.90 31.30
CA GLU A 142 -23.57 3.03 32.70
C GLU A 142 -22.70 4.06 33.43
N GLU A 143 -21.40 4.04 33.16
CA GLU A 143 -20.40 4.93 33.80
C GLU A 143 -20.67 6.41 33.49
N ILE A 144 -21.15 6.77 32.29
CA ILE A 144 -21.50 8.14 31.93
C ILE A 144 -22.88 8.52 32.50
N LYS A 145 -23.86 7.61 32.43
CA LYS A 145 -25.19 7.82 33.01
C LYS A 145 -25.13 8.09 34.53
N ASP A 146 -24.26 7.40 35.24
CA ASP A 146 -24.04 7.65 36.68
C ASP A 146 -23.52 9.07 36.96
N ILE A 147 -22.59 9.57 36.12
CA ILE A 147 -22.09 10.94 36.24
C ILE A 147 -23.21 11.95 35.96
N GLU A 148 -24.03 11.72 34.91
CA GLU A 148 -25.14 12.60 34.56
C GLU A 148 -26.26 12.59 35.57
N THR A 149 -26.62 11.44 36.12
CA THR A 149 -27.61 11.32 37.19
C THR A 149 -27.14 12.07 38.44
N ASN A 150 -25.86 11.95 38.81
CA ASN A 150 -25.28 12.70 39.90
C ASN A 150 -25.20 14.22 39.68
N ARG A 151 -25.41 14.69 38.46
CA ARG A 151 -25.46 16.12 38.10
C ARG A 151 -26.82 16.75 38.38
N GLU A 152 -27.89 15.97 38.29
CA GLU A 152 -29.25 16.45 38.45
C GLU A 152 -29.46 17.02 39.87
N GLY A 153 -30.09 18.21 39.97
CA GLY A 153 -30.37 18.88 41.22
C GLY A 153 -29.17 19.54 41.91
N LYS A 154 -27.99 19.61 41.30
CA LYS A 154 -26.79 20.26 41.85
C LYS A 154 -26.69 21.74 41.44
N GLY A 155 -26.04 22.54 42.25
CA GLY A 155 -25.77 23.95 41.99
C GLY A 155 -24.88 24.11 40.71
N ALA A 156 -24.97 25.28 40.03
CA ALA A 156 -24.35 25.54 38.72
C ALA A 156 -22.86 25.20 38.65
N GLY A 157 -22.07 25.49 39.66
CA GLY A 157 -20.64 25.22 39.71
C GLY A 157 -20.33 23.70 39.71
N LEU A 158 -21.06 22.92 40.54
CA LEU A 158 -20.88 21.46 40.62
C LEU A 158 -21.40 20.78 39.32
N SER A 159 -22.53 21.27 38.78
CA SER A 159 -23.07 20.78 37.51
C SER A 159 -22.08 20.96 36.36
N TYR A 160 -21.39 22.11 36.26
CA TYR A 160 -20.35 22.35 35.28
C TYR A 160 -19.16 21.41 35.42
N LEU A 161 -18.70 21.18 36.66
CA LEU A 161 -17.60 20.24 36.95
C LEU A 161 -17.95 18.80 36.52
N LEU A 162 -19.17 18.34 36.83
CA LEU A 162 -19.62 16.99 36.47
C LEU A 162 -19.79 16.85 34.95
N GLN A 163 -20.27 17.89 34.25
CA GLN A 163 -20.32 17.90 32.79
C GLN A 163 -18.92 17.80 32.14
N SER A 164 -17.97 18.57 32.67
CA SER A 164 -16.57 18.51 32.23
C SER A 164 -15.97 17.11 32.47
N LYS A 165 -16.25 16.50 33.62
CA LYS A 165 -15.84 15.14 33.96
C LYS A 165 -16.45 14.10 33.02
N ALA A 166 -17.75 14.21 32.70
CA ALA A 166 -18.41 13.33 31.73
C ALA A 166 -17.75 13.41 30.36
N LYS A 167 -17.49 14.63 29.86
CA LYS A 167 -16.83 14.84 28.56
C LYS A 167 -15.42 14.24 28.52
N THR A 168 -14.62 14.41 29.58
CA THR A 168 -13.29 13.82 29.68
C THR A 168 -13.39 12.29 29.68
N LYS A 169 -14.33 11.72 30.42
CA LYS A 169 -14.52 10.29 30.51
C LYS A 169 -15.01 9.67 29.20
N ILE A 170 -15.91 10.34 28.47
CA ILE A 170 -16.34 9.93 27.12
C ILE A 170 -15.12 9.84 26.20
N ASN A 171 -14.23 10.83 26.23
CA ASN A 171 -13.02 10.80 25.42
C ASN A 171 -12.09 9.63 25.80
N GLU A 172 -11.86 9.39 27.09
CA GLU A 172 -11.02 8.27 27.57
C GLU A 172 -11.58 6.93 27.10
N ILE A 173 -12.85 6.65 27.38
CA ILE A 173 -13.51 5.38 26.98
C ILE A 173 -13.52 5.25 25.44
N GLY A 174 -13.78 6.34 24.72
CA GLY A 174 -13.75 6.38 23.26
C GLY A 174 -12.36 6.00 22.71
N TRP A 175 -11.30 6.57 23.26
CA TRP A 175 -9.92 6.25 22.89
C TRP A 175 -9.57 4.78 23.16
N ASP A 176 -9.95 4.24 24.31
CA ASP A 176 -9.69 2.84 24.65
C ASP A 176 -10.42 1.89 23.70
N LYS A 177 -11.68 2.18 23.36
CA LYS A 177 -12.44 1.42 22.35
C LYS A 177 -11.78 1.48 20.97
N VAL A 178 -11.40 2.66 20.49
CA VAL A 178 -10.70 2.84 19.21
C VAL A 178 -9.41 2.03 19.17
N ASN A 179 -8.59 2.08 20.22
CA ASN A 179 -7.36 1.32 20.29
C ASN A 179 -7.61 -0.20 20.34
N GLY A 180 -8.65 -0.62 21.05
CA GLY A 180 -9.11 -2.01 21.08
C GLY A 180 -9.53 -2.50 19.69
N PHE A 181 -10.30 -1.70 18.93
CA PHE A 181 -10.67 -2.01 17.55
C PHE A 181 -9.46 -2.09 16.61
N LYS A 182 -8.53 -1.11 16.69
CA LYS A 182 -7.28 -1.12 15.90
C LYS A 182 -6.52 -2.42 16.10
N LYS A 183 -6.29 -2.78 17.35
CA LYS A 183 -5.57 -4.01 17.72
C LYS A 183 -6.29 -5.24 17.17
N LYS A 184 -7.62 -5.34 17.36
CA LYS A 184 -8.41 -6.47 16.90
C LYS A 184 -8.35 -6.65 15.38
N PHE A 185 -8.55 -5.57 14.59
CA PHE A 185 -8.47 -5.65 13.13
C PHE A 185 -7.06 -6.05 12.67
N TYR A 186 -6.02 -5.49 13.28
CA TYR A 186 -4.65 -5.85 12.99
C TYR A 186 -4.38 -7.34 13.26
N ASP A 187 -4.75 -7.83 14.44
CA ASP A 187 -4.52 -9.22 14.85
C ASP A 187 -5.32 -10.20 13.98
N ASP A 188 -6.55 -9.88 13.61
CA ASP A 188 -7.38 -10.73 12.77
C ASP A 188 -6.84 -10.80 11.33
N ILE A 189 -6.37 -9.69 10.75
CA ILE A 189 -5.73 -9.70 9.44
C ILE A 189 -4.40 -10.45 9.50
N LYS A 190 -3.64 -10.29 10.59
CA LYS A 190 -2.35 -10.97 10.80
C LYS A 190 -2.47 -12.49 10.88
N LYS A 191 -3.60 -13.02 11.33
CA LYS A 191 -3.89 -14.48 11.30
C LYS A 191 -4.00 -15.03 9.87
N VAL A 192 -4.38 -14.20 8.91
CA VAL A 192 -4.53 -14.60 7.50
C VAL A 192 -3.22 -14.45 6.73
N THR A 193 -2.48 -13.38 6.96
CA THR A 193 -1.17 -13.14 6.36
C THR A 193 -0.19 -12.53 7.35
N ALA A 194 1.02 -13.10 7.44
CA ALA A 194 2.09 -12.53 8.25
C ALA A 194 2.73 -11.29 7.57
N ASN A 195 2.53 -11.12 6.27
CA ASN A 195 3.10 -10.03 5.49
C ASN A 195 2.16 -8.83 5.47
N LEU A 196 2.20 -8.03 6.53
CA LEU A 196 1.46 -6.77 6.62
C LEU A 196 2.35 -5.66 7.16
N LYS A 197 2.08 -4.44 6.70
CA LYS A 197 2.75 -3.22 7.16
C LYS A 197 1.71 -2.16 7.47
N ILE A 198 1.91 -1.45 8.58
CA ILE A 198 1.12 -0.26 8.89
C ILE A 198 1.62 0.85 7.96
N THR A 199 0.73 1.41 7.18
CA THR A 199 1.04 2.55 6.32
C THR A 199 0.70 3.82 7.09
N PRO A 200 1.66 4.74 7.26
CA PRO A 200 1.36 6.04 7.86
C PRO A 200 0.23 6.71 7.06
N SER A 201 -0.85 7.06 7.73
CA SER A 201 -1.92 7.82 7.10
C SER A 201 -1.43 9.25 6.88
N ARG A 202 -1.17 9.62 5.62
CA ARG A 202 -1.31 11.01 5.24
C ARG A 202 -2.81 11.28 5.29
N ILE A 203 -3.21 12.11 6.23
CA ILE A 203 -4.60 12.39 6.56
C ILE A 203 -5.28 12.97 5.31
N PHE A 204 -5.99 12.13 4.56
CA PHE A 204 -7.09 12.59 3.74
C PHE A 204 -8.30 12.50 4.66
N ILE A 205 -8.68 13.63 5.21
CA ILE A 205 -9.85 13.77 6.09
C ILE A 205 -11.06 13.63 5.16
N ASP A 206 -11.70 12.49 5.23
CA ASP A 206 -13.13 12.40 4.91
C ASP A 206 -13.84 12.97 6.15
N GLU A 207 -14.56 14.05 6.01
CA GLU A 207 -15.09 14.83 7.15
C GLU A 207 -16.09 14.04 8.01
N GLU A 208 -16.65 12.94 7.48
CA GLU A 208 -17.69 12.15 8.16
C GLU A 208 -17.16 10.87 8.85
N LYS A 209 -15.97 10.39 8.50
CA LYS A 209 -15.45 9.11 9.02
C LYS A 209 -13.99 9.18 9.42
N ASP A 210 -13.69 8.76 10.64
CA ASP A 210 -12.31 8.69 11.12
C ASP A 210 -11.61 7.41 10.64
N LEU A 211 -10.40 7.57 10.10
CA LEU A 211 -9.56 6.46 9.68
C LEU A 211 -9.05 5.69 10.90
N LEU A 212 -9.51 4.45 11.04
CA LEU A 212 -9.12 3.56 12.13
C LEU A 212 -7.79 2.85 11.83
N VAL A 213 -7.68 2.25 10.62
CA VAL A 213 -6.55 1.43 10.22
C VAL A 213 -6.19 1.71 8.77
N ASN A 214 -4.89 1.83 8.48
CA ASN A 214 -4.34 1.90 7.13
C ASN A 214 -3.19 0.90 7.03
N LEU A 215 -3.38 -0.15 6.24
CA LEU A 215 -2.45 -1.26 6.10
C LEU A 215 -2.14 -1.52 4.63
N SER A 216 -0.89 -1.92 4.36
CA SER A 216 -0.52 -2.67 3.16
C SER A 216 -0.36 -4.14 3.54
N VAL A 217 -0.95 -5.03 2.77
CA VAL A 217 -0.82 -6.48 2.94
C VAL A 217 -0.32 -7.12 1.66
N LEU A 218 0.61 -8.06 1.79
CA LEU A 218 1.02 -8.93 0.68
C LEU A 218 0.24 -10.23 0.81
N ALA A 219 -0.60 -10.52 -0.17
CA ALA A 219 -1.54 -11.64 -0.12
C ALA A 219 -1.76 -12.28 -1.49
N ASP A 220 -2.02 -13.57 -1.49
CA ASP A 220 -2.58 -14.28 -2.64
C ASP A 220 -4.12 -14.13 -2.71
N ASN A 221 -4.72 -14.66 -3.79
CA ASN A 221 -6.16 -14.57 -4.01
C ASN A 221 -7.00 -15.23 -2.90
N GLN A 222 -6.52 -16.31 -2.29
CA GLN A 222 -7.25 -16.98 -1.20
C GLN A 222 -7.20 -16.15 0.08
N GLN A 223 -6.03 -15.60 0.40
CA GLN A 223 -5.82 -14.76 1.57
C GLN A 223 -6.64 -13.48 1.49
N ILE A 224 -6.61 -12.79 0.34
CA ILE A 224 -7.37 -11.53 0.21
C ILE A 224 -8.89 -11.76 0.25
N ASN A 225 -9.39 -12.86 -0.31
CA ASN A 225 -10.80 -13.22 -0.21
C ASN A 225 -11.23 -13.51 1.23
N LYS A 226 -10.38 -14.17 2.03
CA LYS A 226 -10.63 -14.37 3.47
C LYS A 226 -10.67 -13.05 4.23
N ILE A 227 -9.72 -12.15 3.95
CA ILE A 227 -9.68 -10.81 4.57
C ILE A 227 -10.95 -10.03 4.19
N LYS A 228 -11.32 -10.03 2.90
CA LYS A 228 -12.52 -9.35 2.42
C LYS A 228 -13.79 -9.88 3.11
N GLY A 229 -13.99 -11.19 3.15
CA GLY A 229 -15.14 -11.80 3.83
C GLY A 229 -15.19 -11.47 5.32
N PHE A 230 -14.05 -11.42 6.01
CA PHE A 230 -13.96 -10.96 7.40
C PHE A 230 -14.38 -9.48 7.56
N LEU A 231 -13.89 -8.60 6.67
CA LEU A 231 -14.22 -7.17 6.70
C LEU A 231 -15.69 -6.92 6.40
N GLU A 232 -16.26 -7.63 5.41
CA GLU A 232 -17.68 -7.53 5.03
C GLU A 232 -18.63 -7.88 6.19
N GLN A 233 -18.27 -8.84 7.05
CA GLN A 233 -19.03 -9.17 8.26
C GLN A 233 -19.06 -8.05 9.31
N LYS A 234 -18.17 -7.06 9.20
CA LYS A 234 -18.09 -5.92 10.12
C LYS A 234 -18.82 -4.68 9.62
N ILE A 235 -19.23 -4.66 8.34
CA ILE A 235 -20.05 -3.57 7.79
C ILE A 235 -21.39 -3.53 8.52
N GLY A 236 -21.87 -2.32 8.81
CA GLY A 236 -23.14 -2.11 9.53
C GLY A 236 -23.01 -1.98 11.04
N ASN A 237 -21.87 -2.36 11.62
CA ASN A 237 -21.57 -2.19 13.05
C ASN A 237 -20.77 -0.89 13.33
N GLY A 238 -21.01 0.17 12.58
CA GLY A 238 -20.27 1.44 12.70
C GLY A 238 -18.91 1.43 12.00
N PHE A 239 -18.60 0.41 11.16
CA PHE A 239 -17.38 0.34 10.38
C PHE A 239 -17.66 0.35 8.87
N SER A 240 -16.71 0.90 8.12
CA SER A 240 -16.63 0.76 6.67
C SER A 240 -15.18 0.51 6.26
N PHE A 241 -14.95 -0.04 5.05
CA PHE A 241 -13.58 -0.28 4.58
C PHE A 241 -13.45 0.01 3.09
N GLN A 242 -12.20 0.26 2.70
CA GLN A 242 -11.76 0.31 1.31
C GLN A 242 -10.67 -0.73 1.14
N LEU A 243 -10.78 -1.53 0.07
CA LEU A 243 -9.79 -2.51 -0.34
C LEU A 243 -9.40 -2.19 -1.78
N ALA A 244 -8.11 -1.97 -2.03
CA ALA A 244 -7.56 -1.64 -3.35
C ALA A 244 -6.36 -2.54 -3.66
N GLY A 245 -6.19 -2.91 -4.92
CA GLY A 245 -5.16 -3.80 -5.42
C GLY A 245 -5.74 -4.89 -6.33
N PRO A 246 -4.93 -5.87 -6.80
CA PRO A 246 -3.50 -6.01 -6.48
C PRO A 246 -2.64 -4.92 -7.12
N PHE A 247 -1.64 -4.45 -6.39
CA PHE A 247 -0.59 -3.55 -6.86
C PHE A 247 0.76 -4.26 -6.84
N ALA A 248 1.74 -3.72 -7.55
CA ALA A 248 3.12 -4.14 -7.43
C ALA A 248 3.62 -3.98 -5.98
N PRO A 249 4.33 -4.98 -5.41
CA PRO A 249 4.56 -5.06 -3.97
C PRO A 249 5.70 -4.17 -3.47
N TYR A 250 5.66 -2.87 -3.76
CA TYR A 250 6.68 -1.89 -3.35
C TYR A 250 6.96 -1.89 -1.84
N SER A 251 5.91 -2.06 -1.04
CA SER A 251 6.07 -2.06 0.42
C SER A 251 6.78 -3.31 0.94
N PHE A 252 6.88 -4.37 0.16
CA PHE A 252 7.37 -5.69 0.60
C PHE A 252 8.68 -6.12 -0.05
N VAL A 253 9.20 -5.34 -0.98
CA VAL A 253 10.55 -5.49 -1.53
C VAL A 253 11.49 -4.50 -0.85
N GLU A 254 12.76 -4.87 -0.70
CA GLU A 254 13.79 -3.93 -0.29
C GLU A 254 14.02 -2.94 -1.43
N ASN A 255 14.34 -1.67 -1.11
CA ASN A 255 14.58 -0.63 -2.11
C ASN A 255 15.63 -1.11 -3.12
N GLU A 256 15.17 -1.51 -4.30
CA GLU A 256 16.01 -1.91 -5.40
C GLU A 256 16.51 -0.65 -6.09
N THR A 257 17.65 -0.13 -5.64
CA THR A 257 18.41 0.87 -6.40
C THR A 257 19.34 0.15 -7.35
N ALA A 258 19.05 0.29 -8.64
CA ALA A 258 19.91 -0.17 -9.72
C ALA A 258 21.13 0.72 -9.87
#